data_e08b26a7c0a115f57c6065a61c1f8753
#
_entry.id   e08b26a7c0a115f57c6065a61c1f8753
#
_cell.length_a   1.000
_cell.length_b   1.000
_cell.length_c   1.000
_cell.angle_alpha   90.00
_cell.angle_beta   90.00
_cell.angle_gamma   90.00
#
_symmetry.space_group_name_H-M   'P 1'
#
loop_
_entity.id
_entity.type
_entity.pdbx_description
1 polymer ?
#
loop_
_entity_poly.entity_id
_entity_poly.type
_entity_poly.pdbx_seq_one_letter_code
_entity_poly.pdbx_strand_id
1 'polypeptide(L)'
;MSDLLNTLGIAPINSGGFGGDWVGSGPEVEVATPIDGSRIASVKTVTEDEYEQIVGQAAHAFNAWRNVPAPQRGEVVRQLGDRLRAAKRDLGALVTLEVGKIAAEGEGEVQEMIDICDFACGLSRQLYGLTMPSERVDHRMYEQWHPLGVVGVVSAFNFPVAVWSWNAALGAVCGNSTVWKPASRTPLTAIAVTRLAEEVCRANNVDPAVFSLTIGGGSTIGERLVQDRRVGLISVTGSCEVGHHVAGVVGQRLGRTILELGGNNAIVVTAHANLDVALPAILFGAIGTAGQRCTSTRRIICHRSVRSELVNRLKRAYAGVRIGDPRQPETLMGPLATLDAVENLMQAVARVKSEGGEVLCGGDRLEDEAHPGGHYVTPCLAAATNDLAIVQEETFGPILYIIDYGSADATLAQSVDEVEEAVTLHNAVPQGLSSAIFTEHLREAEYFVSACGSDCGIANVNIGTSGAEIGGAFGGEKETGGGRESGTDAWRAYMRRQTNTINRSTELPLAQGIKFGD
;
A
#
# COMPACT_ATOMS: atom_id res chain seq x y z
N MET A 1 -24.49 -11.14 8.76
CA MET A 1 -23.50 -10.38 9.56
C MET A 1 -23.07 -11.13 10.82
N SER A 2 -24.00 -11.50 11.72
CA SER A 2 -23.66 -12.15 13.01
C SER A 2 -22.81 -13.42 12.85
N ASP A 3 -23.17 -14.33 11.94
CA ASP A 3 -22.44 -15.57 11.72
C ASP A 3 -21.01 -15.32 11.19
N LEU A 4 -20.84 -14.36 10.27
CA LEU A 4 -19.53 -13.94 9.76
C LEU A 4 -18.62 -13.44 10.89
N LEU A 5 -19.14 -12.54 11.74
CA LEU A 5 -18.37 -11.97 12.83
C LEU A 5 -17.95 -13.06 13.84
N ASN A 6 -18.87 -13.97 14.17
CA ASN A 6 -18.59 -15.09 15.07
C ASN A 6 -17.51 -16.02 14.49
N THR A 7 -17.57 -16.34 13.18
CA THR A 7 -16.57 -17.20 12.51
C THR A 7 -15.16 -16.59 12.58
N LEU A 8 -15.07 -15.25 12.49
CA LEU A 8 -13.81 -14.51 12.58
C LEU A 8 -13.42 -14.13 14.02
N GLY A 9 -14.17 -14.57 15.02
CA GLY A 9 -13.92 -14.28 16.43
C GLY A 9 -14.17 -12.82 16.82
N ILE A 10 -14.98 -12.07 16.06
CA ILE A 10 -15.34 -10.69 16.36
C ILE A 10 -16.55 -10.66 17.28
N ALA A 11 -16.35 -10.15 18.49
CA ALA A 11 -17.40 -9.94 19.50
C ALA A 11 -18.11 -8.59 19.28
N PRO A 12 -19.28 -8.35 19.94
CA PRO A 12 -19.93 -7.04 19.92
C PRO A 12 -19.05 -5.90 20.45
N ILE A 13 -18.12 -6.19 21.39
CA ILE A 13 -17.09 -5.28 21.90
C ILE A 13 -15.77 -6.08 21.91
N ASN A 14 -14.73 -5.53 21.32
CA ASN A 14 -13.43 -6.18 21.15
C ASN A 14 -12.33 -5.41 21.87
N SER A 15 -11.28 -6.11 22.30
CA SER A 15 -10.03 -5.49 22.77
C SER A 15 -9.20 -5.02 21.57
N GLY A 16 -8.67 -3.81 21.64
CA GLY A 16 -7.91 -3.18 20.55
C GLY A 16 -6.40 -3.39 20.61
N GLY A 17 -5.89 -4.12 21.58
CA GLY A 17 -4.46 -4.39 21.74
C GLY A 17 -4.15 -5.86 21.89
N PHE A 18 -3.01 -6.27 21.35
CA PHE A 18 -2.49 -7.63 21.48
C PHE A 18 -0.96 -7.61 21.56
N GLY A 19 -0.42 -8.21 22.63
CA GLY A 19 1.02 -8.39 22.83
C GLY A 19 1.30 -9.78 23.43
N GLY A 20 0.64 -10.82 22.89
CA GLY A 20 0.60 -12.16 23.47
C GLY A 20 -0.70 -12.45 24.22
N ASP A 21 -1.27 -11.41 24.85
CA ASP A 21 -2.61 -11.39 25.44
C ASP A 21 -3.42 -10.20 24.90
N TRP A 22 -4.75 -10.34 24.87
CA TRP A 22 -5.66 -9.30 24.42
C TRP A 22 -5.93 -8.29 25.54
N VAL A 23 -5.68 -7.01 25.25
CA VAL A 23 -5.90 -5.87 26.16
C VAL A 23 -6.65 -4.74 25.44
N GLY A 24 -7.29 -3.86 26.19
CA GLY A 24 -8.01 -2.72 25.67
C GLY A 24 -8.94 -2.16 26.73
N SER A 25 -8.48 -1.10 27.41
CA SER A 25 -9.23 -0.40 28.47
C SER A 25 -9.44 1.09 28.16
N GLY A 26 -8.94 1.54 27.01
CA GLY A 26 -9.16 2.91 26.54
C GLY A 26 -10.59 3.15 26.03
N PRO A 27 -10.85 4.33 25.44
CA PRO A 27 -12.15 4.68 24.90
C PRO A 27 -12.69 3.65 23.91
N GLU A 28 -14.00 3.41 23.99
CA GLU A 28 -14.71 2.56 23.03
C GLU A 28 -14.99 3.35 21.75
N VAL A 29 -14.66 2.77 20.62
CA VAL A 29 -14.90 3.31 19.28
C VAL A 29 -15.87 2.39 18.56
N GLU A 30 -16.97 2.96 18.07
CA GLU A 30 -17.94 2.25 17.24
C GLU A 30 -17.42 2.12 15.82
N VAL A 31 -17.60 0.94 15.23
CA VAL A 31 -17.29 0.64 13.83
C VAL A 31 -18.58 0.45 13.06
N ALA A 32 -18.81 1.29 12.07
CA ALA A 32 -19.98 1.26 11.20
C ALA A 32 -19.55 1.00 9.75
N THR A 33 -20.41 0.31 9.01
CA THR A 33 -20.19 0.09 7.57
C THR A 33 -20.56 1.34 6.75
N PRO A 34 -19.78 1.71 5.73
CA PRO A 34 -20.15 2.79 4.82
C PRO A 34 -21.30 2.41 3.87
N ILE A 35 -21.73 1.15 3.84
CA ILE A 35 -22.77 0.66 2.95
C ILE A 35 -24.13 1.32 3.28
N ASP A 36 -24.46 1.37 4.58
CA ASP A 36 -25.76 1.90 5.05
C ASP A 36 -25.65 2.62 6.40
N GLY A 37 -24.43 2.83 6.91
CA GLY A 37 -24.18 3.45 8.20
C GLY A 37 -24.48 2.55 9.41
N SER A 38 -24.86 1.28 9.20
CA SER A 38 -25.17 0.39 10.30
C SER A 38 -23.94 -0.02 11.11
N ARG A 39 -24.12 -0.17 12.43
CA ARG A 39 -23.05 -0.61 13.32
C ARG A 39 -22.67 -2.06 13.03
N ILE A 40 -21.37 -2.33 12.98
CA ILE A 40 -20.80 -3.70 12.88
C ILE A 40 -20.48 -4.21 14.29
N ALA A 41 -19.58 -3.52 14.99
CA ALA A 41 -19.13 -3.84 16.35
C ALA A 41 -18.48 -2.62 16.99
N SER A 42 -17.91 -2.77 18.20
CA SER A 42 -17.07 -1.74 18.84
C SER A 42 -15.72 -2.30 19.23
N VAL A 43 -14.76 -1.39 19.41
CA VAL A 43 -13.40 -1.72 19.84
C VAL A 43 -13.01 -0.79 20.99
N LYS A 44 -12.54 -1.35 22.10
CA LYS A 44 -11.86 -0.59 23.15
C LYS A 44 -10.42 -0.39 22.74
N THR A 45 -10.02 0.86 22.54
CA THR A 45 -8.66 1.23 22.16
C THR A 45 -7.67 0.92 23.28
N VAL A 46 -6.38 0.91 22.95
CA VAL A 46 -5.32 0.77 23.97
C VAL A 46 -5.06 2.11 24.67
N THR A 47 -4.66 2.03 25.93
CA THR A 47 -4.09 3.14 26.69
C THR A 47 -2.57 3.24 26.42
N GLU A 48 -1.92 4.32 26.90
CA GLU A 48 -0.47 4.45 26.81
C GLU A 48 0.27 3.36 27.60
N ASP A 49 -0.24 2.96 28.77
CA ASP A 49 0.35 1.88 29.57
C ASP A 49 0.23 0.51 28.86
N GLU A 50 -0.90 0.25 28.23
CA GLU A 50 -1.09 -0.96 27.43
C GLU A 50 -0.20 -0.95 26.19
N TYR A 51 0.00 0.21 25.55
CA TYR A 51 0.95 0.37 24.46
C TYR A 51 2.37 0.01 24.92
N GLU A 52 2.83 0.54 26.06
CA GLU A 52 4.14 0.22 26.64
C GLU A 52 4.30 -1.28 26.89
N GLN A 53 3.27 -1.93 27.41
CA GLN A 53 3.24 -3.38 27.61
C GLN A 53 3.37 -4.12 26.27
N ILE A 54 2.56 -3.78 25.26
CA ILE A 54 2.54 -4.44 23.94
C ILE A 54 3.92 -4.33 23.26
N VAL A 55 4.51 -3.12 23.19
CA VAL A 55 5.81 -2.94 22.55
C VAL A 55 6.92 -3.62 23.36
N GLY A 56 6.82 -3.63 24.68
CA GLY A 56 7.72 -4.38 25.57
C GLY A 56 7.68 -5.88 25.26
N GLN A 57 6.50 -6.47 25.12
CA GLN A 57 6.33 -7.88 24.76
C GLN A 57 6.82 -8.18 23.34
N ALA A 58 6.55 -7.32 22.36
CA ALA A 58 7.08 -7.46 21.00
C ALA A 58 8.62 -7.45 20.98
N ALA A 59 9.25 -6.58 21.77
CA ALA A 59 10.71 -6.54 21.92
C ALA A 59 11.26 -7.79 22.65
N HIS A 60 10.52 -8.34 23.62
CA HIS A 60 10.86 -9.59 24.25
C HIS A 60 10.77 -10.78 23.27
N ALA A 61 9.66 -10.91 22.58
CA ALA A 61 9.43 -11.97 21.58
C ALA A 61 10.51 -11.94 20.48
N PHE A 62 10.93 -10.77 20.04
CA PHE A 62 12.04 -10.60 19.10
C PHE A 62 13.32 -11.29 19.57
N ASN A 63 13.66 -11.25 20.86
CA ASN A 63 14.90 -11.86 21.36
C ASN A 63 14.95 -13.36 21.20
N ALA A 64 13.82 -14.06 21.28
CA ALA A 64 13.71 -15.48 20.99
C ALA A 64 13.62 -15.72 19.46
N TRP A 65 12.75 -14.96 18.77
CA TRP A 65 12.43 -15.15 17.36
C TRP A 65 13.63 -14.99 16.43
N ARG A 66 14.51 -14.02 16.67
CA ARG A 66 15.72 -13.78 15.86
C ARG A 66 16.68 -14.97 15.85
N ASN A 67 16.61 -15.86 16.84
CA ASN A 67 17.46 -17.06 16.95
C ASN A 67 16.82 -18.29 16.27
N VAL A 68 15.54 -18.23 15.90
CA VAL A 68 14.87 -19.29 15.14
C VAL A 68 15.45 -19.29 13.71
N PRO A 69 15.88 -20.44 13.17
CA PRO A 69 16.40 -20.51 11.80
C PRO A 69 15.38 -19.97 10.78
N ALA A 70 15.86 -19.19 9.79
CA ALA A 70 14.97 -18.53 8.81
C ALA A 70 13.99 -19.50 8.11
N PRO A 71 14.37 -20.73 7.70
CA PRO A 71 13.42 -21.68 7.13
C PRO A 71 12.31 -22.14 8.09
N GLN A 72 12.57 -22.14 9.40
CA GLN A 72 11.54 -22.45 10.41
C GLN A 72 10.60 -21.26 10.60
N ARG A 73 11.12 -20.02 10.55
CA ARG A 73 10.29 -18.82 10.52
C ARG A 73 9.40 -18.81 9.27
N GLY A 74 9.98 -19.19 8.11
CA GLY A 74 9.23 -19.34 6.86
C GLY A 74 8.10 -20.37 6.96
N GLU A 75 8.28 -21.46 7.73
CA GLU A 75 7.22 -22.45 7.95
C GLU A 75 6.04 -21.87 8.75
N VAL A 76 6.31 -21.07 9.78
CA VAL A 76 5.25 -20.36 10.52
C VAL A 76 4.47 -19.40 9.62
N VAL A 77 5.18 -18.64 8.77
CA VAL A 77 4.55 -17.72 7.80
C VAL A 77 3.75 -18.50 6.75
N ARG A 78 4.23 -19.66 6.29
CA ARG A 78 3.48 -20.55 5.39
C ARG A 78 2.16 -21.01 6.01
N GLN A 79 2.19 -21.43 7.29
CA GLN A 79 0.97 -21.82 8.01
C GLN A 79 0.01 -20.65 8.21
N LEU A 80 0.52 -19.43 8.39
CA LEU A 80 -0.33 -18.22 8.37
C LEU A 80 -1.02 -18.07 7.02
N GLY A 81 -0.29 -18.24 5.91
CA GLY A 81 -0.87 -18.25 4.56
C GLY A 81 -1.97 -19.32 4.39
N ASP A 82 -1.80 -20.52 4.96
CA ASP A 82 -2.84 -21.57 4.92
C ASP A 82 -4.08 -21.18 5.73
N ARG A 83 -3.92 -20.55 6.90
CA ARG A 83 -5.05 -20.06 7.70
C ARG A 83 -5.80 -18.92 6.99
N LEU A 84 -5.06 -17.98 6.36
CA LEU A 84 -5.64 -16.92 5.55
C LEU A 84 -6.40 -17.48 4.33
N ARG A 85 -5.86 -18.50 3.67
CA ARG A 85 -6.50 -19.20 2.53
C ARG A 85 -7.82 -19.85 2.96
N ALA A 86 -7.84 -20.47 4.13
CA ALA A 86 -9.05 -21.06 4.68
C ALA A 86 -10.10 -20.01 5.07
N ALA A 87 -9.69 -18.84 5.54
CA ALA A 87 -10.56 -17.73 5.96
C ALA A 87 -10.85 -16.71 4.84
N LYS A 88 -10.34 -16.90 3.62
CA LYS A 88 -10.32 -15.89 2.54
C LYS A 88 -11.68 -15.26 2.28
N ARG A 89 -12.73 -16.08 2.16
CA ARG A 89 -14.07 -15.59 1.86
C ARG A 89 -14.64 -14.75 3.01
N ASP A 90 -14.50 -15.23 4.24
CA ASP A 90 -15.06 -14.54 5.41
C ASP A 90 -14.29 -13.26 5.72
N LEU A 91 -12.96 -13.31 5.66
CA LEU A 91 -12.13 -12.13 5.86
C LEU A 91 -12.35 -11.09 4.74
N GLY A 92 -12.46 -11.52 3.47
CA GLY A 92 -12.80 -10.65 2.35
C GLY A 92 -14.17 -9.99 2.52
N ALA A 93 -15.17 -10.72 3.03
CA ALA A 93 -16.48 -10.17 3.34
C ALA A 93 -16.42 -9.14 4.48
N LEU A 94 -15.55 -9.33 5.48
CA LEU A 94 -15.33 -8.33 6.53
C LEU A 94 -14.64 -7.07 5.98
N VAL A 95 -13.66 -7.21 5.08
CA VAL A 95 -13.06 -6.07 4.36
C VAL A 95 -14.13 -5.29 3.60
N THR A 96 -15.03 -5.99 2.87
CA THR A 96 -16.16 -5.36 2.18
C THR A 96 -17.06 -4.57 3.14
N LEU A 97 -17.36 -5.11 4.31
CA LEU A 97 -18.19 -4.43 5.32
C LEU A 97 -17.51 -3.18 5.90
N GLU A 98 -16.23 -3.24 6.23
CA GLU A 98 -15.54 -2.12 6.87
C GLU A 98 -15.15 -1.00 5.89
N VAL A 99 -14.79 -1.36 4.64
CA VAL A 99 -14.25 -0.40 3.66
C VAL A 99 -15.29 0.06 2.63
N GLY A 100 -16.25 -0.81 2.31
CA GLY A 100 -17.19 -0.58 1.21
C GLY A 100 -16.68 -1.07 -0.16
N LYS A 101 -15.57 -1.82 -0.21
CA LYS A 101 -15.07 -2.48 -1.43
C LYS A 101 -16.05 -3.55 -1.91
N ILE A 102 -16.14 -3.76 -3.22
CA ILE A 102 -16.88 -4.90 -3.75
C ILE A 102 -16.29 -6.23 -3.28
N ALA A 103 -17.11 -7.27 -3.18
CA ALA A 103 -16.69 -8.56 -2.63
C ALA A 103 -15.44 -9.15 -3.32
N ALA A 104 -15.34 -9.01 -4.65
CA ALA A 104 -14.19 -9.47 -5.40
C ALA A 104 -12.88 -8.76 -5.00
N GLU A 105 -12.94 -7.45 -4.68
CA GLU A 105 -11.78 -6.68 -4.19
C GLU A 105 -11.43 -7.07 -2.76
N GLY A 106 -12.42 -7.31 -1.89
CA GLY A 106 -12.18 -7.80 -0.53
C GLY A 106 -11.47 -9.16 -0.51
N GLU A 107 -11.93 -10.10 -1.32
CA GLU A 107 -11.27 -11.41 -1.47
C GLU A 107 -9.90 -11.29 -2.15
N GLY A 108 -9.75 -10.38 -3.12
CA GLY A 108 -8.48 -10.08 -3.79
C GLY A 108 -7.42 -9.59 -2.83
N GLU A 109 -7.80 -8.74 -1.88
CA GLU A 109 -6.88 -8.24 -0.85
C GLU A 109 -6.39 -9.36 0.07
N VAL A 110 -7.25 -10.30 0.46
CA VAL A 110 -6.83 -11.48 1.22
C VAL A 110 -5.95 -12.41 0.36
N GLN A 111 -6.17 -12.46 -0.96
CA GLN A 111 -5.27 -13.21 -1.84
C GLN A 111 -3.85 -12.64 -1.83
N GLU A 112 -3.68 -11.32 -1.83
CA GLU A 112 -2.35 -10.70 -1.69
C GLU A 112 -1.65 -11.09 -0.39
N MET A 113 -2.40 -11.23 0.72
CA MET A 113 -1.85 -11.73 1.98
C MET A 113 -1.34 -13.16 1.87
N ILE A 114 -2.05 -14.01 1.15
CA ILE A 114 -1.68 -15.41 0.91
C ILE A 114 -0.41 -15.46 0.06
N ASP A 115 -0.40 -14.69 -1.04
CA ASP A 115 0.70 -14.70 -2.00
C ASP A 115 2.01 -14.18 -1.39
N ILE A 116 1.96 -13.16 -0.51
CA ILE A 116 3.17 -12.70 0.20
C ILE A 116 3.65 -13.72 1.23
N CYS A 117 2.77 -14.48 1.88
CA CYS A 117 3.19 -15.57 2.76
C CYS A 117 3.92 -16.67 1.99
N ASP A 118 3.43 -17.04 0.81
CA ASP A 118 4.07 -18.03 -0.07
C ASP A 118 5.43 -17.52 -0.57
N PHE A 119 5.51 -16.23 -0.99
CA PHE A 119 6.76 -15.58 -1.37
C PHE A 119 7.78 -15.55 -0.22
N ALA A 120 7.37 -15.11 0.97
CA ALA A 120 8.23 -15.00 2.15
C ALA A 120 8.74 -16.38 2.60
N CYS A 121 7.92 -17.43 2.48
CA CYS A 121 8.36 -18.80 2.74
C CYS A 121 9.54 -19.19 1.83
N GLY A 122 9.45 -18.95 0.53
CA GLY A 122 10.55 -19.16 -0.43
C GLY A 122 11.78 -18.31 -0.10
N LEU A 123 11.57 -17.04 0.22
CA LEU A 123 12.59 -16.08 0.59
C LEU A 123 13.38 -16.50 1.84
N SER A 124 12.78 -17.24 2.77
CA SER A 124 13.44 -17.71 3.99
C SER A 124 14.76 -18.47 3.75
N ARG A 125 14.97 -18.96 2.54
CA ARG A 125 16.18 -19.66 2.10
C ARG A 125 17.08 -18.80 1.20
N GLN A 126 16.75 -17.53 0.99
CA GLN A 126 17.38 -16.62 0.02
C GLN A 126 17.85 -15.30 0.63
N LEU A 127 18.01 -15.24 1.95
CA LEU A 127 18.51 -14.05 2.66
C LEU A 127 20.05 -13.99 2.54
N TYR A 128 20.55 -13.90 1.30
CA TYR A 128 21.98 -14.02 1.00
C TYR A 128 22.75 -12.76 1.39
N GLY A 129 23.99 -13.00 1.93
CA GLY A 129 25.06 -12.02 1.96
C GLY A 129 26.07 -12.27 0.83
N LEU A 130 27.00 -11.33 0.66
CA LEU A 130 28.05 -11.40 -0.32
C LEU A 130 29.36 -11.88 0.31
N THR A 131 30.14 -12.68 -0.41
CA THR A 131 31.53 -12.98 -0.07
C THR A 131 32.43 -12.23 -1.06
N MET A 132 33.42 -11.52 -0.56
CA MET A 132 34.34 -10.71 -1.36
C MET A 132 35.80 -10.94 -0.98
N PRO A 133 36.75 -10.75 -1.90
CA PRO A 133 38.17 -10.85 -1.59
C PRO A 133 38.60 -9.81 -0.56
N SER A 134 39.48 -10.22 0.36
CA SER A 134 40.16 -9.28 1.24
C SER A 134 41.46 -8.78 0.58
N GLU A 135 41.84 -7.54 0.86
CA GLU A 135 43.14 -6.98 0.48
C GLU A 135 44.30 -7.54 1.35
N ARG A 136 43.97 -8.25 2.44
CA ARG A 136 44.96 -8.81 3.36
C ARG A 136 45.12 -10.31 3.18
N VAL A 137 46.36 -10.77 3.25
CA VAL A 137 46.67 -12.21 3.25
C VAL A 137 46.01 -12.87 4.47
N ASP A 138 45.51 -14.07 4.29
CA ASP A 138 44.85 -14.86 5.33
C ASP A 138 43.63 -14.21 5.99
N HIS A 139 42.97 -13.31 5.30
CA HIS A 139 41.70 -12.73 5.73
C HIS A 139 40.56 -13.17 4.83
N ARG A 140 39.38 -13.37 5.45
CA ARG A 140 38.11 -13.60 4.76
C ARG A 140 37.18 -12.44 5.03
N MET A 141 36.60 -11.86 3.98
CA MET A 141 35.63 -10.78 4.08
C MET A 141 34.29 -11.22 3.49
N TYR A 142 33.21 -10.86 4.18
CA TYR A 142 31.84 -11.14 3.74
C TYR A 142 30.85 -10.15 4.37
N GLU A 143 29.69 -10.03 3.75
CA GLU A 143 28.53 -9.34 4.31
C GLU A 143 27.46 -10.32 4.71
N GLN A 144 26.75 -10.04 5.78
CA GLN A 144 25.57 -10.76 6.22
C GLN A 144 24.48 -9.80 6.70
N TRP A 145 23.27 -10.33 6.76
CA TRP A 145 22.08 -9.58 7.14
C TRP A 145 21.55 -10.06 8.47
N HIS A 146 21.17 -9.10 9.33
CA HIS A 146 20.58 -9.35 10.64
C HIS A 146 19.28 -8.62 10.80
N PRO A 147 18.29 -9.14 11.54
CA PRO A 147 17.04 -8.44 11.81
C PRO A 147 17.28 -7.12 12.53
N LEU A 148 16.33 -6.20 12.35
CA LEU A 148 16.38 -4.86 12.97
C LEU A 148 15.89 -4.86 14.42
N GLY A 149 14.87 -5.65 14.74
CA GLY A 149 14.19 -5.62 16.02
C GLY A 149 12.68 -5.58 15.87
N VAL A 150 12.04 -4.61 16.51
CA VAL A 150 10.61 -4.34 16.34
C VAL A 150 10.41 -3.50 15.08
N VAL A 151 9.45 -3.90 14.24
CA VAL A 151 8.98 -3.16 13.07
C VAL A 151 7.58 -2.61 13.35
N GLY A 152 7.41 -1.31 13.29
CA GLY A 152 6.10 -0.66 13.37
C GLY A 152 5.45 -0.60 11.99
N VAL A 153 4.20 -1.03 11.89
CA VAL A 153 3.42 -0.99 10.65
C VAL A 153 2.18 -0.14 10.88
N VAL A 154 2.07 0.98 10.15
CA VAL A 154 0.90 1.85 10.15
C VAL A 154 0.21 1.68 8.81
N SER A 155 -0.94 1.01 8.80
CA SER A 155 -1.67 0.74 7.55
C SER A 155 -2.84 1.71 7.36
N ALA A 156 -3.17 2.00 6.09
CA ALA A 156 -4.31 2.81 5.69
C ALA A 156 -5.60 2.00 5.61
N PHE A 157 -6.75 2.69 5.58
CA PHE A 157 -8.07 2.08 5.60
C PHE A 157 -8.44 1.34 4.32
N ASN A 158 -7.88 1.79 3.19
CA ASN A 158 -8.27 1.31 1.84
C ASN A 158 -7.71 -0.08 1.49
N PHE A 159 -6.60 -0.48 2.13
CA PHE A 159 -6.04 -1.82 2.11
C PHE A 159 -5.74 -2.27 3.55
N PRO A 160 -6.81 -2.55 4.33
CA PRO A 160 -6.68 -2.73 5.76
C PRO A 160 -5.85 -3.94 6.18
N VAL A 161 -5.67 -4.94 5.32
CA VAL A 161 -5.00 -6.20 5.68
C VAL A 161 -3.80 -6.54 4.78
N ALA A 162 -3.86 -6.26 3.47
CA ALA A 162 -2.79 -6.63 2.53
C ALA A 162 -1.46 -5.96 2.90
N VAL A 163 -1.45 -4.65 3.09
CA VAL A 163 -0.24 -3.87 3.39
C VAL A 163 0.43 -4.33 4.68
N TRP A 164 -0.36 -4.64 5.73
CA TRP A 164 0.21 -5.25 6.92
C TRP A 164 0.92 -6.56 6.61
N SER A 165 0.31 -7.42 5.81
CA SER A 165 0.87 -8.73 5.51
C SER A 165 2.17 -8.64 4.70
N TRP A 166 2.30 -7.67 3.79
CA TRP A 166 3.54 -7.43 3.06
C TRP A 166 4.70 -7.15 4.02
N ASN A 167 4.44 -6.29 5.02
CA ASN A 167 5.41 -5.98 6.06
C ASN A 167 5.65 -7.12 7.03
N ALA A 168 4.57 -7.72 7.54
CA ALA A 168 4.64 -8.71 8.61
C ALA A 168 5.27 -10.03 8.14
N ALA A 169 4.93 -10.51 6.92
CA ALA A 169 5.48 -11.75 6.39
C ALA A 169 6.99 -11.62 6.13
N LEU A 170 7.42 -10.53 5.46
CA LEU A 170 8.84 -10.25 5.24
C LEU A 170 9.58 -10.01 6.54
N GLY A 171 9.02 -9.16 7.42
CA GLY A 171 9.61 -8.85 8.72
C GLY A 171 9.82 -10.10 9.57
N ALA A 172 8.82 -10.97 9.65
CA ALA A 172 8.88 -12.22 10.41
C ALA A 172 9.93 -13.18 9.86
N VAL A 173 9.98 -13.39 8.53
CA VAL A 173 10.99 -14.27 7.90
C VAL A 173 12.39 -13.70 8.09
N CYS A 174 12.56 -12.38 8.07
CA CYS A 174 13.82 -11.72 8.40
C CYS A 174 14.19 -11.82 9.89
N GLY A 175 13.25 -12.23 10.76
CA GLY A 175 13.50 -12.46 12.19
C GLY A 175 13.11 -11.28 13.09
N ASN A 176 12.30 -10.36 12.61
CA ASN A 176 11.74 -9.25 13.37
C ASN A 176 10.42 -9.63 14.04
N SER A 177 10.04 -8.92 15.09
CA SER A 177 8.65 -8.81 15.53
C SER A 177 8.00 -7.58 14.91
N THR A 178 6.66 -7.56 14.83
CA THR A 178 5.89 -6.45 14.28
C THR A 178 4.89 -5.91 15.30
N VAL A 179 4.71 -4.59 15.31
CA VAL A 179 3.62 -3.91 16.03
C VAL A 179 2.77 -3.20 14.99
N TRP A 180 1.55 -3.67 14.82
CA TRP A 180 0.61 -3.13 13.85
C TRP A 180 -0.29 -2.08 14.47
N LYS A 181 -0.33 -0.91 13.87
CA LYS A 181 -1.32 0.14 14.13
C LYS A 181 -2.18 0.31 12.87
N PRO A 182 -3.35 -0.33 12.80
CA PRO A 182 -4.25 -0.19 11.66
C PRO A 182 -4.89 1.21 11.64
N ALA A 183 -5.49 1.56 10.50
CA ALA A 183 -6.35 2.73 10.42
C ALA A 183 -7.51 2.63 11.43
N SER A 184 -7.88 3.73 12.05
CA SER A 184 -8.93 3.76 13.08
C SER A 184 -10.32 3.35 12.54
N ARG A 185 -10.49 3.36 11.22
CA ARG A 185 -11.73 3.00 10.55
C ARG A 185 -11.91 1.51 10.32
N THR A 186 -10.81 0.76 10.23
CA THR A 186 -10.82 -0.67 9.86
C THR A 186 -10.13 -1.53 10.93
N PRO A 187 -10.58 -1.43 12.19
CA PRO A 187 -9.95 -2.16 13.27
C PRO A 187 -10.39 -3.63 13.33
N LEU A 188 -11.58 -3.99 12.84
CA LEU A 188 -12.12 -5.35 12.99
C LEU A 188 -11.39 -6.35 12.11
N THR A 189 -11.05 -5.97 10.87
CA THR A 189 -10.21 -6.81 10.00
C THR A 189 -8.83 -7.04 10.61
N ALA A 190 -8.25 -6.02 11.25
CA ALA A 190 -6.97 -6.17 11.95
C ALA A 190 -7.06 -7.13 13.14
N ILE A 191 -8.13 -7.06 13.93
CA ILE A 191 -8.39 -8.00 15.04
C ILE A 191 -8.54 -9.43 14.49
N ALA A 192 -9.33 -9.63 13.44
CA ALA A 192 -9.52 -10.95 12.84
C ALA A 192 -8.20 -11.56 12.35
N VAL A 193 -7.38 -10.79 11.63
CA VAL A 193 -6.06 -11.24 11.14
C VAL A 193 -5.12 -11.55 12.30
N THR A 194 -5.09 -10.72 13.35
CA THR A 194 -4.24 -10.94 14.52
C THR A 194 -4.62 -12.23 15.25
N ARG A 195 -5.93 -12.58 15.33
CA ARG A 195 -6.38 -13.86 15.89
C ARG A 195 -5.87 -15.05 15.09
N LEU A 196 -5.91 -14.99 13.74
CA LEU A 196 -5.36 -16.05 12.89
C LEU A 196 -3.84 -16.19 13.09
N ALA A 197 -3.11 -15.09 13.23
CA ALA A 197 -1.69 -15.10 13.50
C ALA A 197 -1.37 -15.66 14.91
N GLU A 198 -2.16 -15.29 15.92
CA GLU A 198 -2.07 -15.84 17.27
C GLU A 198 -2.24 -17.38 17.28
N GLU A 199 -3.29 -17.90 16.61
CA GLU A 199 -3.53 -19.34 16.50
C GLU A 199 -2.32 -20.07 15.93
N VAL A 200 -1.74 -19.55 14.84
CA VAL A 200 -0.56 -20.15 14.19
C VAL A 200 0.67 -20.10 15.09
N CYS A 201 0.93 -18.96 15.75
CA CYS A 201 2.06 -18.86 16.67
C CYS A 201 1.95 -19.86 17.82
N ARG A 202 0.77 -19.95 18.48
CA ARG A 202 0.53 -20.89 19.58
C ARG A 202 0.67 -22.35 19.14
N ALA A 203 0.17 -22.70 17.95
CA ALA A 203 0.30 -24.05 17.39
C ALA A 203 1.77 -24.46 17.13
N ASN A 204 2.65 -23.49 16.92
CA ASN A 204 4.08 -23.69 16.67
C ASN A 204 4.98 -23.42 17.89
N ASN A 205 4.42 -23.20 19.08
CA ASN A 205 5.14 -22.80 20.29
C ASN A 205 6.00 -21.54 20.09
N VAL A 206 5.53 -20.61 19.24
CA VAL A 206 6.11 -19.30 19.03
C VAL A 206 5.37 -18.28 19.90
N ASP A 207 6.11 -17.33 20.50
CA ASP A 207 5.51 -16.24 21.24
C ASP A 207 4.62 -15.40 20.30
N PRO A 208 3.29 -15.32 20.53
CA PRO A 208 2.39 -14.60 19.61
C PRO A 208 2.67 -13.11 19.50
N ALA A 209 3.39 -12.51 20.46
CA ALA A 209 3.82 -11.12 20.42
C ALA A 209 4.79 -10.80 19.26
N VAL A 210 5.22 -11.81 18.49
CA VAL A 210 5.87 -11.60 17.18
C VAL A 210 4.94 -10.83 16.23
N PHE A 211 3.61 -10.99 16.34
CA PHE A 211 2.60 -10.27 15.58
C PHE A 211 1.68 -9.49 16.53
N SER A 212 2.16 -8.35 17.03
CA SER A 212 1.44 -7.50 17.98
C SER A 212 0.51 -6.51 17.27
N LEU A 213 -0.56 -6.09 17.96
CA LEU A 213 -1.57 -5.14 17.48
C LEU A 213 -1.76 -4.01 18.50
N THR A 214 -1.94 -2.78 18.00
CA THR A 214 -2.27 -1.62 18.83
C THR A 214 -3.26 -0.71 18.09
N ILE A 215 -4.52 -0.69 18.53
CA ILE A 215 -5.58 0.16 17.96
C ILE A 215 -5.75 1.39 18.83
N GLY A 216 -5.58 2.57 18.20
CA GLY A 216 -5.73 3.86 18.87
C GLY A 216 -5.63 5.01 17.88
N GLY A 217 -5.84 6.22 18.36
CA GLY A 217 -5.77 7.44 17.54
C GLY A 217 -4.41 7.66 16.90
N GLY A 218 -4.39 8.30 15.73
CA GLY A 218 -3.15 8.65 15.02
C GLY A 218 -2.27 9.60 15.84
N SER A 219 -2.86 10.64 16.43
CA SER A 219 -2.18 11.65 17.25
C SER A 219 -1.79 11.18 18.67
N THR A 220 -2.22 9.99 19.08
CA THR A 220 -1.88 9.40 20.39
C THR A 220 -1.02 8.16 20.19
N ILE A 221 -1.62 7.00 20.00
CA ILE A 221 -0.91 5.72 19.85
C ILE A 221 -0.05 5.68 18.57
N GLY A 222 -0.52 6.29 17.47
CA GLY A 222 0.29 6.42 16.25
C GLY A 222 1.53 7.25 16.44
N GLU A 223 1.40 8.42 17.08
CA GLU A 223 2.52 9.31 17.39
C GLU A 223 3.50 8.63 18.36
N ARG A 224 2.96 7.93 19.36
CA ARG A 224 3.80 7.16 20.30
C ARG A 224 4.63 6.10 19.58
N LEU A 225 4.03 5.36 18.63
CA LEU A 225 4.72 4.33 17.83
C LEU A 225 5.85 4.94 16.98
N VAL A 226 5.61 6.09 16.35
CA VAL A 226 6.59 6.77 15.49
C VAL A 226 7.78 7.31 16.29
N GLN A 227 7.55 7.78 17.52
CA GLN A 227 8.57 8.29 18.42
C GLN A 227 9.37 7.19 19.13
N ASP A 228 8.86 5.96 19.20
CA ASP A 228 9.43 4.89 20.01
C ASP A 228 10.79 4.40 19.48
N ARG A 229 11.84 4.58 20.28
CA ARG A 229 13.20 4.17 19.92
C ARG A 229 13.44 2.67 19.90
N ARG A 230 12.52 1.87 20.47
CA ARG A 230 12.57 0.40 20.40
C ARG A 230 12.16 -0.10 19.00
N VAL A 231 11.44 0.72 18.24
CA VAL A 231 10.98 0.41 16.90
C VAL A 231 12.03 0.86 15.88
N GLY A 232 12.74 -0.11 15.31
CA GLY A 232 13.88 0.15 14.41
C GLY A 232 13.49 0.59 13.00
N LEU A 233 12.30 0.18 12.53
CA LEU A 233 11.72 0.54 11.24
C LEU A 233 10.26 0.90 11.44
N ILE A 234 9.82 2.00 10.84
CA ILE A 234 8.40 2.37 10.71
C ILE A 234 8.03 2.29 9.23
N SER A 235 7.11 1.39 8.89
CA SER A 235 6.43 1.38 7.59
C SER A 235 5.08 2.08 7.73
N VAL A 236 4.83 3.09 6.88
CA VAL A 236 3.59 3.87 6.88
C VAL A 236 2.98 3.88 5.50
N THR A 237 1.71 3.50 5.42
CA THR A 237 0.84 3.79 4.29
C THR A 237 -0.16 4.85 4.71
N GLY A 238 -0.16 5.99 4.01
CA GLY A 238 -0.99 7.13 4.41
C GLY A 238 -0.95 8.30 3.42
N SER A 239 -1.37 9.49 3.86
CA SER A 239 -1.25 10.72 3.07
C SER A 239 0.19 11.23 3.04
N CYS A 240 0.54 12.04 2.03
CA CYS A 240 1.86 12.71 1.96
C CYS A 240 2.12 13.55 3.22
N GLU A 241 1.11 14.23 3.76
CA GLU A 241 1.22 15.01 5.01
C GLU A 241 1.66 14.15 6.20
N VAL A 242 1.03 12.97 6.38
CA VAL A 242 1.42 12.00 7.41
C VAL A 242 2.84 11.49 7.16
N GLY A 243 3.19 11.23 5.90
CA GLY A 243 4.52 10.79 5.51
C GLY A 243 5.61 11.81 5.85
N HIS A 244 5.42 13.08 5.55
CA HIS A 244 6.33 14.17 5.91
C HIS A 244 6.55 14.26 7.42
N HIS A 245 5.44 14.20 8.20
CA HIS A 245 5.53 14.20 9.66
C HIS A 245 6.35 13.02 10.18
N VAL A 246 6.00 11.79 9.74
CA VAL A 246 6.69 10.57 10.18
C VAL A 246 8.16 10.58 9.79
N ALA A 247 8.49 10.99 8.54
CA ALA A 247 9.87 11.12 8.10
C ALA A 247 10.68 12.05 9.02
N GLY A 248 10.11 13.20 9.39
CA GLY A 248 10.71 14.16 10.30
C GLY A 248 10.99 13.58 11.69
N VAL A 249 9.98 12.96 12.30
CA VAL A 249 10.08 12.39 13.66
C VAL A 249 11.06 11.21 13.70
N VAL A 250 10.93 10.27 12.76
CA VAL A 250 11.80 9.09 12.70
C VAL A 250 13.23 9.47 12.35
N GLY A 251 13.42 10.45 11.44
CA GLY A 251 14.74 10.98 11.08
C GLY A 251 15.47 11.61 12.25
N GLN A 252 14.78 12.35 13.12
CA GLN A 252 15.37 12.95 14.32
C GLN A 252 15.97 11.91 15.29
N ARG A 253 15.40 10.70 15.32
CA ARG A 253 15.93 9.60 16.15
C ARG A 253 16.83 8.62 15.39
N LEU A 254 17.19 8.93 14.13
CA LEU A 254 17.98 8.08 13.22
C LEU A 254 17.37 6.70 13.00
N GLY A 255 16.03 6.61 13.04
CA GLY A 255 15.27 5.42 12.69
C GLY A 255 15.16 5.24 11.18
N ARG A 256 14.56 4.14 10.75
CA ARG A 256 14.31 3.85 9.33
C ARG A 256 12.83 3.97 9.02
N THR A 257 12.52 4.33 7.77
CA THR A 257 11.16 4.41 7.26
C THR A 257 11.01 3.65 5.95
N ILE A 258 9.82 3.10 5.74
CA ILE A 258 9.24 2.81 4.43
C ILE A 258 8.00 3.69 4.36
N LEU A 259 7.89 4.52 3.33
CA LEU A 259 6.80 5.47 3.18
C LEU A 259 6.08 5.19 1.86
N GLU A 260 4.85 4.73 1.96
CA GLU A 260 3.94 4.46 0.85
C GLU A 260 2.77 5.42 0.93
N LEU A 261 2.91 6.54 0.23
CA LEU A 261 2.02 7.67 0.38
C LEU A 261 1.09 7.85 -0.83
N GLY A 262 0.47 9.03 -0.93
CA GLY A 262 -0.42 9.36 -2.03
C GLY A 262 0.21 9.27 -3.41
N GLY A 263 -0.63 9.11 -4.43
CA GLY A 263 -0.25 9.07 -5.83
C GLY A 263 -1.18 9.92 -6.70
N ASN A 264 -0.64 10.51 -7.74
CA ASN A 264 -1.41 11.25 -8.75
C ASN A 264 -1.18 10.62 -10.14
N ASN A 265 -1.51 9.35 -10.21
CA ASN A 265 -1.08 8.44 -11.26
C ASN A 265 -1.70 8.78 -12.61
N ALA A 266 -0.89 8.71 -13.66
CA ALA A 266 -1.34 8.95 -15.01
C ALA A 266 -1.25 7.72 -15.90
N ILE A 267 -2.19 7.63 -16.85
CA ILE A 267 -2.08 6.78 -18.03
C ILE A 267 -1.86 7.67 -19.24
N VAL A 268 -0.76 7.47 -19.95
CA VAL A 268 -0.50 8.08 -21.25
C VAL A 268 -1.20 7.22 -22.32
N VAL A 269 -2.06 7.85 -23.13
CA VAL A 269 -2.73 7.18 -24.26
C VAL A 269 -2.22 7.83 -25.53
N THR A 270 -1.35 7.11 -26.27
CA THR A 270 -0.71 7.64 -27.47
C THR A 270 -1.62 7.54 -28.71
N ALA A 271 -1.21 8.13 -29.83
CA ALA A 271 -1.89 7.97 -31.11
C ALA A 271 -1.88 6.49 -31.62
N HIS A 272 -0.93 5.69 -31.10
CA HIS A 272 -0.79 4.28 -31.44
C HIS A 272 -1.45 3.35 -30.41
N ALA A 273 -2.24 3.89 -29.47
CA ALA A 273 -2.86 3.10 -28.42
C ALA A 273 -3.99 2.22 -28.96
N ASN A 274 -4.02 0.97 -28.53
CA ASN A 274 -5.18 0.12 -28.69
C ASN A 274 -6.24 0.47 -27.63
N LEU A 275 -7.27 1.22 -28.04
CA LEU A 275 -8.31 1.68 -27.12
C LEU A 275 -9.18 0.54 -26.55
N ASP A 276 -9.23 -0.63 -27.19
CA ASP A 276 -9.98 -1.79 -26.67
C ASP A 276 -9.27 -2.40 -25.46
N VAL A 277 -7.93 -2.27 -25.39
CA VAL A 277 -7.11 -2.67 -24.24
C VAL A 277 -7.05 -1.56 -23.19
N ALA A 278 -6.92 -0.31 -23.64
CA ALA A 278 -6.78 0.84 -22.73
C ALA A 278 -8.04 1.10 -21.90
N LEU A 279 -9.23 1.01 -22.52
CA LEU A 279 -10.48 1.36 -21.87
C LEU A 279 -10.78 0.56 -20.59
N PRO A 280 -10.73 -0.80 -20.58
CA PRO A 280 -10.94 -1.58 -19.36
C PRO A 280 -9.92 -1.25 -18.26
N ALA A 281 -8.65 -1.03 -18.62
CA ALA A 281 -7.58 -0.69 -17.67
C ALA A 281 -7.79 0.69 -17.03
N ILE A 282 -8.21 1.68 -17.83
CA ILE A 282 -8.57 3.02 -17.35
C ILE A 282 -9.76 2.94 -16.39
N LEU A 283 -10.82 2.21 -16.77
CA LEU A 283 -11.99 2.05 -15.92
C LEU A 283 -11.63 1.41 -14.58
N PHE A 284 -10.96 0.27 -14.61
CA PHE A 284 -10.54 -0.40 -13.38
C PHE A 284 -9.65 0.50 -12.51
N GLY A 285 -8.68 1.21 -13.11
CA GLY A 285 -7.81 2.12 -12.40
C GLY A 285 -8.53 3.33 -11.79
N ALA A 286 -9.55 3.87 -12.47
CA ALA A 286 -10.24 5.08 -12.03
C ALA A 286 -11.36 4.81 -11.00
N ILE A 287 -12.09 3.69 -11.13
CA ILE A 287 -13.26 3.42 -10.29
C ILE A 287 -13.09 2.27 -9.28
N GLY A 288 -12.04 1.46 -9.42
CA GLY A 288 -11.73 0.40 -8.45
C GLY A 288 -11.63 0.97 -7.04
N THR A 289 -12.25 0.30 -6.07
CA THR A 289 -12.39 0.77 -4.68
C THR A 289 -12.97 2.20 -4.60
N ALA A 290 -13.89 2.56 -5.49
CA ALA A 290 -14.43 3.92 -5.65
C ALA A 290 -13.33 4.99 -5.79
N GLY A 291 -12.24 4.70 -6.52
CA GLY A 291 -11.10 5.60 -6.70
C GLY A 291 -10.22 5.80 -5.46
N GLN A 292 -10.39 4.98 -4.41
CA GLN A 292 -9.68 5.12 -3.14
C GLN A 292 -8.45 4.21 -3.05
N ARG A 293 -7.67 4.11 -4.12
CA ARG A 293 -6.35 3.45 -4.11
C ARG A 293 -5.24 4.48 -4.30
N CYS A 294 -4.12 4.28 -3.66
CA CYS A 294 -2.92 5.08 -3.91
C CYS A 294 -2.47 4.99 -5.39
N THR A 295 -2.74 3.84 -6.05
CA THR A 295 -2.47 3.58 -7.47
C THR A 295 -3.64 3.93 -8.39
N SER A 296 -4.75 4.53 -7.91
CA SER A 296 -5.86 4.91 -8.78
C SER A 296 -5.40 5.82 -9.91
N THR A 297 -5.91 5.56 -11.11
CA THR A 297 -5.70 6.44 -12.25
C THR A 297 -6.44 7.75 -12.01
N ARG A 298 -5.71 8.86 -11.89
CA ARG A 298 -6.24 10.22 -11.69
C ARG A 298 -6.22 11.04 -12.96
N ARG A 299 -5.22 10.80 -13.82
CA ARG A 299 -4.99 11.59 -15.02
C ARG A 299 -4.86 10.68 -16.23
N ILE A 300 -5.51 11.05 -17.32
CA ILE A 300 -5.25 10.50 -18.65
C ILE A 300 -4.58 11.57 -19.46
N ILE A 301 -3.34 11.35 -19.87
CA ILE A 301 -2.60 12.21 -20.78
C ILE A 301 -2.81 11.65 -22.18
N CYS A 302 -3.74 12.26 -22.92
CA CYS A 302 -4.31 11.69 -24.13
C CYS A 302 -3.84 12.44 -25.38
N HIS A 303 -3.33 11.72 -26.35
CA HIS A 303 -3.01 12.32 -27.65
C HIS A 303 -4.28 12.85 -28.33
N ARG A 304 -4.22 14.09 -28.86
CA ARG A 304 -5.40 14.78 -29.41
C ARG A 304 -6.09 14.00 -30.52
N SER A 305 -5.36 13.23 -31.32
CA SER A 305 -5.94 12.45 -32.43
C SER A 305 -6.93 11.37 -31.97
N VAL A 306 -6.75 10.79 -30.77
CA VAL A 306 -7.62 9.71 -30.24
C VAL A 306 -8.57 10.19 -29.14
N ARG A 307 -8.44 11.46 -28.71
CA ARG A 307 -9.19 12.02 -27.57
C ARG A 307 -10.70 11.90 -27.71
N SER A 308 -11.26 12.30 -28.83
CA SER A 308 -12.71 12.31 -29.01
C SER A 308 -13.31 10.91 -28.92
N GLU A 309 -12.64 9.94 -29.50
CA GLU A 309 -13.06 8.52 -29.43
C GLU A 309 -12.96 8.01 -28.00
N LEU A 310 -11.83 8.23 -27.33
CA LEU A 310 -11.61 7.78 -25.94
C LEU A 310 -12.65 8.39 -24.99
N VAL A 311 -12.88 9.70 -25.04
CA VAL A 311 -13.86 10.38 -24.19
C VAL A 311 -15.27 9.86 -24.41
N ASN A 312 -15.67 9.64 -25.68
CA ASN A 312 -16.99 9.10 -25.99
C ASN A 312 -17.16 7.66 -25.46
N ARG A 313 -16.11 6.85 -25.54
CA ARG A 313 -16.11 5.49 -24.99
C ARG A 313 -16.19 5.51 -23.46
N LEU A 314 -15.41 6.38 -22.80
CA LEU A 314 -15.41 6.53 -21.34
C LEU A 314 -16.76 6.99 -20.81
N LYS A 315 -17.39 8.00 -21.44
CA LYS A 315 -18.74 8.45 -21.06
C LYS A 315 -19.77 7.33 -21.11
N ARG A 316 -19.75 6.51 -22.17
CA ARG A 316 -20.66 5.34 -22.27
C ARG A 316 -20.37 4.30 -21.20
N ALA A 317 -19.09 4.04 -20.92
CA ALA A 317 -18.69 3.09 -19.90
C ALA A 317 -19.09 3.56 -18.50
N TYR A 318 -18.87 4.83 -18.17
CA TYR A 318 -19.26 5.44 -16.89
C TYR A 318 -20.77 5.37 -16.65
N ALA A 319 -21.58 5.63 -17.71
CA ALA A 319 -23.04 5.48 -17.64
C ALA A 319 -23.49 4.03 -17.37
N GLY A 320 -22.65 3.06 -17.65
CA GLY A 320 -22.92 1.62 -17.40
C GLY A 320 -22.40 1.09 -16.06
N VAL A 321 -21.71 1.92 -15.23
CA VAL A 321 -21.19 1.49 -13.94
C VAL A 321 -22.35 1.27 -12.97
N ARG A 322 -22.51 0.03 -12.51
CA ARG A 322 -23.49 -0.31 -11.48
C ARG A 322 -22.91 0.07 -10.10
N ILE A 323 -23.48 1.10 -9.51
CA ILE A 323 -23.15 1.62 -8.20
C ILE A 323 -24.17 1.08 -7.19
N GLY A 324 -23.75 0.63 -6.02
CA GLY A 324 -24.67 0.12 -5.02
C GLY A 324 -24.00 -0.72 -3.94
N ASP A 325 -24.80 -1.58 -3.29
CA ASP A 325 -24.31 -2.46 -2.25
C ASP A 325 -23.17 -3.36 -2.75
N PRO A 326 -21.96 -3.21 -2.20
CA PRO A 326 -20.77 -3.94 -2.67
C PRO A 326 -20.80 -5.44 -2.40
N ARG A 327 -21.78 -5.92 -1.62
CA ARG A 327 -22.03 -7.35 -1.37
C ARG A 327 -22.76 -8.04 -2.53
N GLN A 328 -23.37 -7.26 -3.43
CA GLN A 328 -24.09 -7.78 -4.58
C GLN A 328 -23.11 -8.07 -5.72
N PRO A 329 -23.20 -9.24 -6.38
CA PRO A 329 -22.22 -9.66 -7.39
C PRO A 329 -22.20 -8.79 -8.66
N GLU A 330 -23.30 -8.09 -8.94
CA GLU A 330 -23.42 -7.17 -10.08
C GLU A 330 -22.87 -5.77 -9.83
N THR A 331 -22.61 -5.40 -8.58
CA THR A 331 -22.06 -4.09 -8.22
C THR A 331 -20.61 -3.98 -8.68
N LEU A 332 -20.29 -2.88 -9.36
CA LEU A 332 -18.95 -2.56 -9.86
C LEU A 332 -18.24 -1.50 -9.04
N MET A 333 -19.01 -0.65 -8.35
CA MET A 333 -18.48 0.38 -7.46
C MET A 333 -19.35 0.49 -6.21
N GLY A 334 -18.73 0.31 -5.05
CA GLY A 334 -19.35 0.51 -3.74
C GLY A 334 -19.31 1.97 -3.29
N PRO A 335 -19.64 2.24 -2.01
CA PRO A 335 -19.60 3.58 -1.42
C PRO A 335 -18.15 4.06 -1.19
N LEU A 336 -18.00 5.36 -0.98
CA LEU A 336 -16.81 5.93 -0.35
C LEU A 336 -16.77 5.56 1.14
N ALA A 337 -15.59 5.43 1.69
CA ALA A 337 -15.42 4.95 3.07
C ALA A 337 -15.93 5.94 4.13
N THR A 338 -16.01 7.23 3.81
CA THR A 338 -16.40 8.29 4.74
C THR A 338 -17.25 9.37 4.09
N LEU A 339 -18.07 10.06 4.88
CA LEU A 339 -18.74 11.28 4.43
C LEU A 339 -17.75 12.38 4.07
N ASP A 340 -16.64 12.50 4.81
CA ASP A 340 -15.57 13.46 4.48
C ASP A 340 -14.98 13.19 3.09
N ALA A 341 -14.84 11.92 2.68
CA ALA A 341 -14.39 11.57 1.34
C ALA A 341 -15.41 11.99 0.26
N VAL A 342 -16.70 11.91 0.55
CA VAL A 342 -17.77 12.43 -0.31
C VAL A 342 -17.66 13.94 -0.44
N GLU A 343 -17.56 14.65 0.68
CA GLU A 343 -17.44 16.11 0.68
C GLU A 343 -16.18 16.58 -0.06
N ASN A 344 -15.05 15.91 0.14
CA ASN A 344 -13.80 16.21 -0.58
C ASN A 344 -13.96 16.01 -2.09
N LEU A 345 -14.66 14.96 -2.53
CA LEU A 345 -14.95 14.76 -3.95
C LEU A 345 -15.86 15.85 -4.50
N MET A 346 -16.92 16.24 -3.78
CA MET A 346 -17.83 17.30 -4.20
C MET A 346 -17.09 18.63 -4.33
N GLN A 347 -16.21 18.96 -3.38
CA GLN A 347 -15.35 20.13 -3.45
C GLN A 347 -14.41 20.07 -4.64
N ALA A 348 -13.78 18.91 -4.91
CA ALA A 348 -12.91 18.74 -6.06
C ALA A 348 -13.66 18.99 -7.39
N VAL A 349 -14.88 18.44 -7.53
CA VAL A 349 -15.73 18.67 -8.72
C VAL A 349 -16.09 20.15 -8.88
N ALA A 350 -16.37 20.86 -7.78
CA ALA A 350 -16.63 22.30 -7.82
C ALA A 350 -15.38 23.10 -8.21
N ARG A 351 -14.21 22.72 -7.70
CA ARG A 351 -12.91 23.35 -8.03
C ARG A 351 -12.55 23.16 -9.49
N VAL A 352 -12.78 21.99 -10.08
CA VAL A 352 -12.58 21.77 -11.52
C VAL A 352 -13.24 22.89 -12.33
N LYS A 353 -14.52 23.20 -12.04
CA LYS A 353 -15.29 24.23 -12.75
C LYS A 353 -14.76 25.66 -12.49
N SER A 354 -14.41 25.95 -11.23
CA SER A 354 -13.94 27.28 -10.84
C SER A 354 -12.50 27.58 -11.31
N GLU A 355 -11.68 26.56 -11.47
CA GLU A 355 -10.30 26.67 -11.96
C GLU A 355 -10.20 26.63 -13.51
N GLY A 356 -11.33 26.49 -14.23
CA GLY A 356 -11.39 26.54 -15.68
C GLY A 356 -11.43 25.20 -16.41
N GLY A 357 -11.56 24.08 -15.67
CA GLY A 357 -11.83 22.76 -16.24
C GLY A 357 -13.31 22.56 -16.57
N GLU A 358 -13.63 21.45 -17.23
CA GLU A 358 -14.98 21.08 -17.64
C GLU A 358 -15.34 19.69 -17.10
N VAL A 359 -16.44 19.58 -16.35
CA VAL A 359 -17.00 18.28 -15.97
C VAL A 359 -17.75 17.68 -17.16
N LEU A 360 -17.25 16.59 -17.69
CA LEU A 360 -17.79 15.92 -18.88
C LEU A 360 -18.96 14.98 -18.56
N CYS A 361 -18.94 14.31 -17.38
CA CYS A 361 -20.04 13.52 -16.82
C CYS A 361 -19.78 13.14 -15.37
N GLY A 362 -20.85 12.84 -14.62
CA GLY A 362 -20.81 12.37 -13.24
C GLY A 362 -20.34 13.41 -12.24
N GLY A 363 -19.88 12.94 -11.08
CA GLY A 363 -19.47 13.80 -9.98
C GLY A 363 -20.64 14.23 -9.10
N ASP A 364 -21.71 13.44 -9.05
CA ASP A 364 -22.89 13.70 -8.25
C ASP A 364 -22.94 12.78 -7.03
N ARG A 365 -23.48 13.27 -5.94
CA ARG A 365 -23.84 12.45 -4.77
C ARG A 365 -25.16 11.74 -5.05
N LEU A 366 -25.24 10.47 -4.67
CA LEU A 366 -26.46 9.67 -4.77
C LEU A 366 -27.16 9.63 -3.39
N GLU A 367 -28.43 10.08 -3.37
CA GLU A 367 -29.24 10.19 -2.14
C GLU A 367 -30.65 9.66 -2.41
N ASP A 368 -30.75 8.34 -2.64
CA ASP A 368 -32.01 7.65 -2.86
C ASP A 368 -32.09 6.37 -2.02
N GLU A 369 -33.21 5.66 -2.05
CA GLU A 369 -33.43 4.43 -1.26
C GLU A 369 -32.45 3.29 -1.62
N ALA A 370 -31.90 3.26 -2.82
CA ALA A 370 -30.91 2.26 -3.25
C ALA A 370 -29.49 2.60 -2.77
N HIS A 371 -29.26 3.84 -2.31
CA HIS A 371 -27.97 4.36 -1.89
C HIS A 371 -28.04 4.95 -0.46
N PRO A 372 -28.31 4.13 0.55
CA PRO A 372 -28.46 4.60 1.92
C PRO A 372 -27.16 5.08 2.53
N GLY A 373 -27.23 5.88 3.59
CA GLY A 373 -26.07 6.34 4.36
C GLY A 373 -25.31 7.52 3.76
N GLY A 374 -25.61 7.92 2.50
CA GLY A 374 -25.03 9.13 1.88
C GLY A 374 -23.58 9.02 1.41
N HIS A 375 -23.03 7.81 1.33
CA HIS A 375 -21.64 7.55 0.94
C HIS A 375 -21.45 7.27 -0.56
N TYR A 376 -22.52 7.25 -1.34
CA TYR A 376 -22.48 6.86 -2.75
C TYR A 376 -22.37 8.08 -3.65
N VAL A 377 -21.55 7.95 -4.69
CA VAL A 377 -21.28 9.00 -5.68
C VAL A 377 -21.22 8.42 -7.08
N THR A 378 -21.50 9.22 -8.11
CA THR A 378 -21.19 8.84 -9.49
C THR A 378 -19.73 9.16 -9.80
N PRO A 379 -19.01 8.30 -10.54
CA PRO A 379 -17.64 8.60 -10.94
C PRO A 379 -17.60 9.80 -11.87
N CYS A 380 -16.65 10.72 -11.65
CA CYS A 380 -16.49 11.96 -12.37
C CYS A 380 -15.45 11.83 -13.49
N LEU A 381 -15.79 12.27 -14.69
CA LEU A 381 -14.86 12.49 -15.79
C LEU A 381 -14.80 13.99 -16.08
N ALA A 382 -13.60 14.57 -16.08
CA ALA A 382 -13.39 15.99 -16.30
C ALA A 382 -12.29 16.25 -17.34
N ALA A 383 -12.45 17.28 -18.18
CA ALA A 383 -11.38 17.79 -19.01
C ALA A 383 -10.66 18.92 -18.26
N ALA A 384 -9.36 18.90 -18.26
CA ALA A 384 -8.54 19.85 -17.53
C ALA A 384 -7.16 20.01 -18.19
N THR A 385 -6.43 21.06 -17.81
CA THR A 385 -5.00 21.17 -18.09
C THR A 385 -4.19 20.72 -16.87
N ASN A 386 -2.96 20.28 -17.09
CA ASN A 386 -2.15 19.69 -16.00
C ASN A 386 -1.74 20.70 -14.92
N ASP A 387 -1.77 21.99 -15.23
CA ASP A 387 -1.39 23.11 -14.36
C ASP A 387 -2.50 23.60 -13.42
N LEU A 388 -3.73 23.09 -13.56
CA LEU A 388 -4.79 23.41 -12.59
C LEU A 388 -4.40 22.88 -11.21
N ALA A 389 -4.58 23.70 -10.17
CA ALA A 389 -4.19 23.34 -8.82
C ALA A 389 -4.88 22.05 -8.34
N ILE A 390 -6.18 21.88 -8.65
CA ILE A 390 -6.90 20.65 -8.31
C ILE A 390 -6.35 19.40 -8.99
N VAL A 391 -5.76 19.52 -10.18
CA VAL A 391 -5.13 18.40 -10.91
C VAL A 391 -3.80 18.01 -10.30
N GLN A 392 -3.09 18.96 -9.67
CA GLN A 392 -1.83 18.72 -8.97
C GLN A 392 -2.01 18.07 -7.60
N GLU A 393 -3.20 18.14 -7.02
CA GLU A 393 -3.56 17.56 -5.73
C GLU A 393 -4.18 16.16 -5.91
N GLU A 394 -3.90 15.25 -4.99
CA GLU A 394 -4.58 13.95 -4.97
C GLU A 394 -6.00 14.11 -4.40
N THR A 395 -7.02 13.86 -5.22
CA THR A 395 -8.39 13.64 -4.74
C THR A 395 -8.64 12.15 -4.55
N PHE A 396 -8.77 11.70 -3.29
CA PHE A 396 -8.91 10.27 -2.97
C PHE A 396 -10.35 9.79 -3.15
N GLY A 397 -10.80 9.77 -4.42
CA GLY A 397 -12.16 9.45 -4.86
C GLY A 397 -12.22 9.21 -6.37
N PRO A 398 -13.39 8.85 -6.93
CA PRO A 398 -13.52 8.45 -8.33
C PRO A 398 -13.63 9.68 -9.26
N ILE A 399 -12.55 10.46 -9.38
CA ILE A 399 -12.42 11.57 -10.33
C ILE A 399 -11.24 11.30 -11.28
N LEU A 400 -11.47 11.49 -12.58
CA LEU A 400 -10.52 11.24 -13.65
C LEU A 400 -10.41 12.48 -14.55
N TYR A 401 -9.19 12.98 -14.70
CA TYR A 401 -8.90 14.14 -15.54
C TYR A 401 -8.39 13.69 -16.91
N ILE A 402 -8.93 14.29 -17.98
CA ILE A 402 -8.42 14.15 -19.36
C ILE A 402 -7.59 15.38 -19.69
N ILE A 403 -6.33 15.17 -20.00
CA ILE A 403 -5.33 16.17 -20.34
C ILE A 403 -4.83 15.90 -21.74
N ASP A 404 -4.87 16.91 -22.60
CA ASP A 404 -4.48 16.77 -24.00
C ASP A 404 -2.99 17.01 -24.20
N TYR A 405 -2.37 16.23 -25.13
CA TYR A 405 -1.03 16.50 -25.63
C TYR A 405 -0.93 16.25 -27.14
N GLY A 406 0.18 16.66 -27.75
CA GLY A 406 0.47 16.46 -29.16
C GLY A 406 -0.43 17.24 -30.10
N SER A 407 -0.30 17.01 -31.39
CA SER A 407 -1.09 17.66 -32.44
C SER A 407 -2.19 16.72 -32.97
N ALA A 408 -3.41 17.26 -33.14
CA ALA A 408 -4.51 16.52 -33.76
C ALA A 408 -4.23 16.14 -35.24
N ASP A 409 -3.40 16.96 -35.91
CA ASP A 409 -3.06 16.82 -37.33
C ASP A 409 -1.73 16.08 -37.55
N ALA A 410 -1.07 15.63 -36.48
CA ALA A 410 0.16 14.85 -36.60
C ALA A 410 -0.09 13.53 -37.33
N THR A 411 0.79 13.18 -38.25
CA THR A 411 0.83 11.83 -38.79
C THR A 411 1.29 10.86 -37.71
N LEU A 412 0.92 9.58 -37.81
CA LEU A 412 1.37 8.56 -36.85
C LEU A 412 2.91 8.51 -36.69
N ALA A 413 3.66 8.81 -37.75
CA ALA A 413 5.13 8.87 -37.65
C ALA A 413 5.65 10.08 -36.83
N GLN A 414 4.95 11.20 -36.92
CA GLN A 414 5.30 12.42 -36.14
C GLN A 414 4.87 12.30 -34.68
N SER A 415 3.75 11.66 -34.40
CA SER A 415 3.25 11.50 -33.02
C SER A 415 4.19 10.69 -32.12
N VAL A 416 5.08 9.88 -32.68
CA VAL A 416 6.11 9.14 -31.91
C VAL A 416 7.06 10.09 -31.18
N ASP A 417 7.40 11.22 -31.78
CA ASP A 417 8.31 12.20 -31.18
C ASP A 417 7.59 13.09 -30.14
N GLU A 418 6.23 13.12 -30.17
CA GLU A 418 5.41 13.87 -29.20
C GLU A 418 5.26 13.15 -27.83
N VAL A 419 5.74 11.90 -27.71
CA VAL A 419 5.70 11.17 -26.43
C VAL A 419 6.49 11.88 -25.31
N GLU A 420 7.50 12.67 -25.66
CA GLU A 420 8.28 13.46 -24.71
C GLU A 420 7.43 14.53 -24.02
N GLU A 421 6.49 15.20 -24.76
CA GLU A 421 5.52 16.11 -24.17
C GLU A 421 4.62 15.39 -23.17
N ALA A 422 4.11 14.20 -23.53
CA ALA A 422 3.28 13.40 -22.64
C ALA A 422 4.00 13.02 -21.35
N VAL A 423 5.26 12.59 -21.44
CA VAL A 423 6.09 12.25 -20.28
C VAL A 423 6.39 13.48 -19.42
N THR A 424 6.64 14.63 -20.04
CA THR A 424 6.83 15.91 -19.33
C THR A 424 5.59 16.26 -18.51
N LEU A 425 4.40 16.19 -19.09
CA LEU A 425 3.12 16.41 -18.38
C LEU A 425 2.89 15.37 -17.29
N HIS A 426 3.25 14.11 -17.56
CA HIS A 426 3.12 13.03 -16.58
C HIS A 426 3.99 13.28 -15.34
N ASN A 427 5.26 13.60 -15.54
CA ASN A 427 6.23 13.80 -14.46
C ASN A 427 6.03 15.13 -13.69
N ALA A 428 5.25 16.08 -14.25
CA ALA A 428 5.00 17.40 -13.66
C ALA A 428 3.91 17.35 -12.57
N VAL A 429 4.05 16.44 -11.61
CA VAL A 429 3.28 16.37 -10.36
C VAL A 429 4.22 16.00 -9.21
N PRO A 430 3.88 16.34 -7.95
CA PRO A 430 4.76 16.05 -6.81
C PRO A 430 4.93 14.56 -6.52
N GLN A 431 3.93 13.73 -6.82
CA GLN A 431 3.93 12.31 -6.51
C GLN A 431 4.56 11.47 -7.63
N GLY A 432 5.01 10.26 -7.32
CA GLY A 432 5.61 9.34 -8.28
C GLY A 432 5.41 7.87 -7.92
N LEU A 433 4.15 7.43 -7.73
CA LEU A 433 3.88 6.04 -7.34
C LEU A 433 3.78 5.11 -8.55
N SER A 434 2.74 5.29 -9.36
CA SER A 434 2.43 4.39 -10.48
C SER A 434 2.07 5.14 -11.75
N SER A 435 2.38 4.56 -12.88
CA SER A 435 2.16 5.11 -14.21
C SER A 435 1.94 4.03 -15.24
N ALA A 436 1.33 4.39 -16.36
CA ALA A 436 1.20 3.49 -17.50
C ALA A 436 1.21 4.25 -18.82
N ILE A 437 1.61 3.56 -19.89
CA ILE A 437 1.45 4.00 -21.27
C ILE A 437 0.71 2.94 -22.07
N PHE A 438 -0.24 3.36 -22.90
CA PHE A 438 -0.87 2.51 -23.91
C PHE A 438 -0.38 2.91 -25.30
N THR A 439 0.31 1.98 -25.95
CA THR A 439 0.89 2.13 -27.27
C THR A 439 1.20 0.78 -27.90
N GLU A 440 1.07 0.66 -29.20
CA GLU A 440 1.59 -0.46 -30.00
C GLU A 440 2.94 -0.12 -30.66
N HIS A 441 3.50 1.07 -30.39
CA HIS A 441 4.76 1.53 -30.96
C HIS A 441 5.94 1.32 -30.00
N LEU A 442 6.88 0.46 -30.39
CA LEU A 442 8.02 0.05 -29.55
C LEU A 442 8.84 1.24 -29.01
N ARG A 443 9.12 2.25 -29.84
CA ARG A 443 9.93 3.42 -29.40
C ARG A 443 9.25 4.24 -28.31
N GLU A 444 7.93 4.38 -28.36
CA GLU A 444 7.18 5.07 -27.31
C GLU A 444 7.22 4.28 -26.01
N ALA A 445 7.04 2.95 -26.09
CA ALA A 445 7.09 2.06 -24.92
C ALA A 445 8.48 2.09 -24.27
N GLU A 446 9.55 1.91 -25.05
CA GLU A 446 10.93 1.93 -24.56
C GLU A 446 11.32 3.31 -23.99
N TYR A 447 10.87 4.41 -24.61
CA TYR A 447 11.11 5.75 -24.07
C TYR A 447 10.44 5.93 -22.71
N PHE A 448 9.18 5.49 -22.56
CA PHE A 448 8.43 5.63 -21.32
C PHE A 448 9.07 4.91 -20.12
N VAL A 449 9.68 3.74 -20.34
CA VAL A 449 10.34 2.97 -19.26
C VAL A 449 11.84 3.25 -19.14
N SER A 450 12.37 4.17 -19.95
CA SER A 450 13.79 4.57 -19.91
C SER A 450 14.06 5.56 -18.77
N ALA A 451 15.34 5.89 -18.56
CA ALA A 451 15.76 6.91 -17.60
C ALA A 451 15.23 8.33 -17.90
N CYS A 452 14.81 8.60 -19.16
CA CYS A 452 14.17 9.86 -19.57
C CYS A 452 12.63 9.77 -19.53
N GLY A 453 12.08 8.62 -19.18
CA GLY A 453 10.67 8.33 -19.18
C GLY A 453 9.96 8.67 -17.87
N SER A 454 9.07 7.78 -17.43
CA SER A 454 8.32 7.95 -16.18
C SER A 454 9.25 7.97 -14.96
N ASP A 455 9.05 8.91 -14.06
CA ASP A 455 9.76 9.05 -12.79
C ASP A 455 9.08 8.36 -11.62
N CYS A 456 8.09 7.50 -11.91
CA CYS A 456 7.37 6.71 -10.90
C CYS A 456 8.13 5.43 -10.51
N GLY A 457 7.84 4.92 -9.31
CA GLY A 457 8.34 3.62 -8.87
C GLY A 457 7.78 2.44 -9.68
N ILE A 458 6.60 2.61 -10.29
CA ILE A 458 5.94 1.62 -11.16
C ILE A 458 5.65 2.27 -12.51
N ALA A 459 6.16 1.69 -13.59
CA ALA A 459 5.93 2.15 -14.95
C ALA A 459 5.51 0.96 -15.83
N ASN A 460 4.29 0.96 -16.29
CA ASN A 460 3.67 -0.15 -17.02
C ASN A 460 3.46 0.18 -18.50
N VAL A 461 3.48 -0.83 -19.36
CA VAL A 461 3.15 -0.72 -20.79
C VAL A 461 1.97 -1.63 -21.09
N ASN A 462 0.91 -1.07 -21.67
CA ASN A 462 -0.33 -1.76 -22.05
C ASN A 462 -1.03 -2.53 -20.91
N ILE A 463 -0.79 -2.08 -19.69
CA ILE A 463 -1.52 -2.47 -18.47
C ILE A 463 -1.76 -1.20 -17.63
N GLY A 464 -2.78 -1.19 -16.77
CA GLY A 464 -3.16 -0.01 -15.97
C GLY A 464 -2.19 0.31 -14.83
N THR A 465 -2.50 1.40 -14.11
CA THR A 465 -1.71 1.86 -12.93
C THR A 465 -1.99 1.05 -11.66
N SER A 466 -3.13 0.33 -11.60
CA SER A 466 -3.56 -0.46 -10.44
C SER A 466 -3.33 -1.95 -10.67
N GLY A 467 -2.95 -2.67 -9.61
CA GLY A 467 -2.67 -4.10 -9.66
C GLY A 467 -1.20 -4.38 -9.38
N ALA A 468 -0.83 -4.38 -8.09
CA ALA A 468 0.48 -4.82 -7.66
C ALA A 468 0.61 -6.35 -7.78
N GLU A 469 1.75 -6.83 -8.23
CA GLU A 469 2.10 -8.25 -8.23
C GLU A 469 3.16 -8.51 -7.16
N ILE A 470 2.94 -9.52 -6.32
CA ILE A 470 3.79 -9.80 -5.15
C ILE A 470 5.26 -10.08 -5.51
N GLY A 471 5.55 -10.55 -6.71
CA GLY A 471 6.92 -10.76 -7.19
C GLY A 471 7.73 -9.48 -7.39
N GLY A 472 7.08 -8.34 -7.66
CA GLY A 472 7.68 -7.03 -7.83
C GLY A 472 7.80 -6.26 -6.51
N ALA A 473 8.87 -5.47 -6.33
CA ALA A 473 8.95 -4.53 -5.22
C ALA A 473 7.97 -3.37 -5.48
N PHE A 474 7.09 -3.11 -4.51
CA PHE A 474 6.10 -2.04 -4.56
C PHE A 474 6.63 -0.79 -3.85
N GLY A 475 6.41 0.38 -4.44
CA GLY A 475 6.73 1.67 -3.84
C GLY A 475 6.89 2.77 -4.85
N GLY A 476 6.92 4.00 -4.34
CA GLY A 476 6.99 5.23 -5.13
C GLY A 476 8.26 6.03 -4.93
N GLU A 477 8.29 7.15 -5.64
CA GLU A 477 9.34 8.16 -5.64
C GLU A 477 8.75 9.54 -5.32
N LYS A 478 9.58 10.55 -5.17
CA LYS A 478 9.19 11.94 -4.88
C LYS A 478 8.33 12.03 -3.60
N GLU A 479 7.21 12.75 -3.65
CA GLU A 479 6.33 12.90 -2.47
C GLU A 479 5.49 11.66 -2.15
N THR A 480 5.52 10.64 -2.99
CA THR A 480 4.98 9.32 -2.61
C THR A 480 5.84 8.65 -1.52
N GLY A 481 7.04 9.15 -1.27
CA GLY A 481 7.91 8.66 -0.21
C GLY A 481 9.08 7.85 -0.74
N GLY A 482 9.31 6.67 -0.17
CA GLY A 482 10.46 5.85 -0.54
C GLY A 482 10.61 4.61 0.33
N GLY A 483 11.52 3.76 -0.10
CA GLY A 483 11.58 2.38 0.34
C GLY A 483 10.82 1.49 -0.64
N ARG A 484 10.75 0.22 -0.33
CA ARG A 484 9.95 -0.75 -1.11
C ARG A 484 9.35 -1.78 -0.16
N GLU A 485 8.15 -2.21 -0.50
CA GLU A 485 7.43 -3.31 0.14
C GLU A 485 7.27 -4.49 -0.81
N SER A 486 6.73 -5.59 -0.34
CA SER A 486 6.35 -6.76 -1.13
C SER A 486 7.56 -7.54 -1.68
N GLY A 487 7.77 -7.57 -3.00
CA GLY A 487 8.64 -8.53 -3.69
C GLY A 487 10.13 -8.20 -3.77
N THR A 488 10.80 -8.92 -4.63
CA THR A 488 12.23 -8.84 -4.96
C THR A 488 13.16 -8.70 -3.73
N ASP A 489 13.83 -7.57 -3.58
CA ASP A 489 14.79 -7.29 -2.52
C ASP A 489 14.25 -6.39 -1.39
N ALA A 490 12.94 -6.14 -1.35
CA ALA A 490 12.28 -5.36 -0.30
C ALA A 490 12.61 -5.86 1.13
N TRP A 491 12.87 -7.17 1.29
CA TRP A 491 13.30 -7.76 2.55
C TRP A 491 14.54 -7.08 3.18
N ARG A 492 15.40 -6.43 2.37
CA ARG A 492 16.60 -5.73 2.85
C ARG A 492 16.26 -4.54 3.73
N ALA A 493 15.08 -3.92 3.54
CA ALA A 493 14.61 -2.83 4.38
C ALA A 493 14.37 -3.28 5.84
N TYR A 494 14.03 -4.56 6.04
CA TYR A 494 13.77 -5.16 7.36
C TYR A 494 15.02 -5.70 8.05
N MET A 495 16.19 -5.53 7.44
CA MET A 495 17.44 -6.06 7.97
C MET A 495 18.55 -5.01 7.99
N ARG A 496 19.54 -5.22 8.84
CA ARG A 496 20.79 -4.45 8.84
C ARG A 496 21.90 -5.26 8.19
N ARG A 497 22.61 -4.65 7.26
CA ARG A 497 23.80 -5.23 6.64
C ARG A 497 25.01 -5.04 7.56
N GLN A 498 25.78 -6.11 7.73
CA GLN A 498 27.02 -6.11 8.52
C GLN A 498 28.15 -6.66 7.67
N THR A 499 29.23 -5.87 7.53
CA THR A 499 30.48 -6.32 6.93
C THR A 499 31.36 -6.95 8.00
N ASN A 500 31.88 -8.15 7.71
CA ASN A 500 32.71 -8.94 8.60
C ASN A 500 34.05 -9.23 7.92
N THR A 501 35.13 -9.10 8.67
CA THR A 501 36.45 -9.56 8.27
C THR A 501 37.01 -10.49 9.34
N ILE A 502 37.38 -11.70 8.94
CA ILE A 502 37.97 -12.69 9.83
C ILE A 502 39.44 -12.87 9.45
N ASN A 503 40.33 -12.55 10.40
CA ASN A 503 41.73 -12.88 10.31
C ASN A 503 41.95 -14.33 10.81
N ARG A 504 42.49 -15.19 9.95
CA ARG A 504 42.83 -16.59 10.27
C ARG A 504 44.33 -16.80 10.48
N SER A 505 45.14 -15.72 10.42
CA SER A 505 46.57 -15.74 10.70
C SER A 505 46.86 -15.41 12.18
N THR A 506 48.10 -15.60 12.59
CA THR A 506 48.61 -15.18 13.91
C THR A 506 49.18 -13.76 13.90
N GLU A 507 49.18 -13.10 12.74
CA GLU A 507 49.70 -11.76 12.55
C GLU A 507 48.55 -10.75 12.39
N LEU A 508 48.73 -9.52 12.85
CA LEU A 508 47.79 -8.42 12.64
C LEU A 508 48.42 -7.37 11.72
N PRO A 509 48.21 -7.48 10.41
CA PRO A 509 48.65 -6.43 9.48
C PRO A 509 47.79 -5.19 9.65
N LEU A 510 48.37 -4.14 10.21
CA LEU A 510 47.70 -2.86 10.36
C LEU A 510 47.59 -2.17 9.01
N ALA A 511 46.54 -1.34 8.87
CA ALA A 511 46.35 -0.54 7.66
C ALA A 511 47.56 0.39 7.40
N GLN A 512 47.86 0.63 6.14
CA GLN A 512 48.95 1.54 5.71
C GLN A 512 50.35 1.12 6.21
N GLY A 513 50.53 -0.14 6.64
CA GLY A 513 51.84 -0.63 7.10
C GLY A 513 52.32 0.01 8.40
N ILE A 514 51.44 0.63 9.16
CA ILE A 514 51.75 1.25 10.45
C ILE A 514 52.21 0.14 11.42
N LYS A 515 53.33 0.38 12.09
CA LYS A 515 53.82 -0.45 13.21
C LYS A 515 53.84 0.37 14.46
N PHE A 516 53.18 -0.07 15.50
CA PHE A 516 53.36 0.44 16.84
C PHE A 516 54.62 -0.25 17.37
N GLY A 517 55.61 0.57 17.83
CA GLY A 517 56.86 0.03 18.37
C GLY A 517 56.61 -0.91 19.55
N ASP A 518 57.55 -1.85 19.74
CA ASP A 518 57.60 -2.74 20.91
C ASP A 518 57.73 -1.95 22.20
#